data_78f77173a4299950eac114617eea65d5
#
_entry.id   78f77173a4299950eac114617eea65d5
#
_cell.length_a   1.000
_cell.length_b   1.000
_cell.length_c   1.000
_cell.angle_alpha   90.00
_cell.angle_beta   90.00
_cell.angle_gamma   90.00
#
_symmetry.space_group_name_H-M   'P 1'
#
loop_
_entity.id
_entity.type
_entity.pdbx_description
1 polymer ?
#
loop_
_entity_poly.entity_id
_entity_poly.type
_entity_poly.pdbx_seq_one_letter_code
_entity_poly.pdbx_strand_id
1 'polypeptide(L)'
;VLTGDQVCKKDSRMGVPSDAELEKQYERAVSQGADPEFVERTRGGMTGVIGILHCGEGPIVGMRFDIDALGVFESESMEHRPAREGFASVNRGFMHACGHDGHATIGLGVAEVLMQIKDQLHGTVKLISQPAEEGVRGAKAIVDAGHLDDVQYLIGSHVTDNKEFTNGEVVVPGCHGCLATTKYDVLFKGQAAHAGGSPEKGKNVLLAASTAILNLYAIPRHSGGASRINVGTIHGGSGRNVIADEALMEIEVRGETTEINEYMSEYARNVLNGAAAMHGVSCDIKVMGA
;
A
#
# COMPACT_ATOMS: atom_id res chain seq x y z
N VAL A 1 -5.43 24.37 2.21
CA VAL A 1 -4.74 23.07 2.33
C VAL A 1 -5.56 22.19 3.25
N LEU A 2 -5.83 20.95 2.83
CA LEU A 2 -6.49 19.91 3.61
C LEU A 2 -5.44 18.95 4.17
N THR A 3 -5.64 18.48 5.39
CA THR A 3 -4.73 17.55 6.09
C THR A 3 -5.53 16.60 6.98
N GLY A 4 -4.94 15.49 7.35
CA GLY A 4 -5.52 14.55 8.32
C GLY A 4 -6.83 13.94 7.86
N ASP A 5 -7.85 14.02 8.72
CA ASP A 5 -9.21 13.51 8.49
C ASP A 5 -9.98 14.25 7.39
N GLN A 6 -9.54 15.43 7.00
CA GLN A 6 -10.10 16.13 5.85
C GLN A 6 -9.69 15.51 4.52
N VAL A 7 -8.60 14.72 4.47
CA VAL A 7 -8.04 14.15 3.24
C VAL A 7 -8.53 12.74 2.99
N CYS A 8 -8.72 11.94 4.02
CA CYS A 8 -9.04 10.52 3.86
C CYS A 8 -10.26 10.10 4.68
N LYS A 9 -11.08 9.25 4.10
CA LYS A 9 -12.16 8.57 4.82
C LYS A 9 -11.55 7.49 5.72
N LYS A 10 -11.64 7.68 7.03
CA LYS A 10 -10.99 6.84 8.04
C LYS A 10 -11.32 5.34 7.87
N ASP A 11 -12.58 5.01 7.62
CA ASP A 11 -13.05 3.63 7.52
C ASP A 11 -12.65 2.93 6.20
N SER A 12 -12.17 3.71 5.22
CA SER A 12 -11.67 3.18 3.93
C SER A 12 -10.16 2.93 3.93
N ARG A 13 -9.46 3.20 5.03
CA ARG A 13 -8.04 2.94 5.14
C ARG A 13 -7.79 1.43 5.29
N MET A 14 -6.85 0.91 4.54
CA MET A 14 -6.45 -0.49 4.56
C MET A 14 -5.05 -0.66 5.16
N GLY A 15 -4.77 -1.81 5.75
CA GLY A 15 -3.44 -2.16 6.26
C GLY A 15 -2.86 -1.16 7.27
N VAL A 16 -3.72 -0.49 8.04
CA VAL A 16 -3.30 0.50 9.04
C VAL A 16 -2.57 -0.22 10.17
N PRO A 17 -1.37 0.24 10.57
CA PRO A 17 -0.67 -0.26 11.74
C PRO A 17 -1.47 -0.12 13.04
N SER A 18 -1.01 -0.76 14.10
CA SER A 18 -1.62 -0.59 15.43
C SER A 18 -1.50 0.85 15.93
N ASP A 19 -2.43 1.28 16.78
CA ASP A 19 -2.40 2.63 17.37
C ASP A 19 -1.08 2.89 18.12
N ALA A 20 -0.52 1.88 18.76
CA ALA A 20 0.78 1.99 19.44
C ALA A 20 1.94 2.25 18.45
N GLU A 21 1.92 1.60 17.28
CA GLU A 21 2.95 1.86 16.26
C GLU A 21 2.74 3.23 15.61
N LEU A 22 1.51 3.64 15.35
CA LEU A 22 1.21 4.98 14.82
C LEU A 22 1.65 6.09 15.78
N GLU A 23 1.42 5.91 17.09
CA GLU A 23 1.87 6.87 18.11
C GLU A 23 3.39 6.94 18.17
N LYS A 24 4.08 5.82 18.16
CA LYS A 24 5.55 5.77 18.08
C LYS A 24 6.10 6.51 16.87
N GLN A 25 5.44 6.40 15.71
CA GLN A 25 5.85 7.12 14.50
C GLN A 25 5.60 8.63 14.61
N TYR A 26 4.51 9.04 15.26
CA TYR A 26 4.22 10.43 15.60
C TYR A 26 5.31 11.02 16.52
N GLU A 27 5.62 10.34 17.64
CA GLU A 27 6.67 10.74 18.58
C GLU A 27 8.04 10.85 17.90
N ARG A 28 8.36 9.93 16.99
CA ARG A 28 9.57 9.97 16.19
C ARG A 28 9.61 11.23 15.31
N ALA A 29 8.53 11.55 14.60
CA ALA A 29 8.46 12.73 13.73
C ALA A 29 8.70 14.02 14.55
N VAL A 30 8.06 14.14 15.70
CA VAL A 30 8.27 15.26 16.63
C VAL A 30 9.74 15.36 17.09
N SER A 31 10.33 14.22 17.49
CA SER A 31 11.74 14.18 17.94
C SER A 31 12.75 14.52 16.82
N GLN A 32 12.38 14.31 15.57
CA GLN A 32 13.17 14.67 14.39
C GLN A 32 12.95 16.12 13.92
N GLY A 33 12.16 16.89 14.65
CA GLY A 33 11.97 18.33 14.40
C GLY A 33 10.78 18.66 13.50
N ALA A 34 9.82 17.73 13.33
CA ALA A 34 8.57 18.06 12.65
C ALA A 34 7.82 19.15 13.43
N ASP A 35 7.28 20.14 12.70
CA ASP A 35 6.49 21.21 13.31
C ASP A 35 5.23 20.65 13.99
N PRO A 36 5.09 20.84 15.32
CA PRO A 36 3.96 20.30 16.09
C PRO A 36 2.59 20.69 15.54
N GLU A 37 2.45 21.91 14.99
CA GLU A 37 1.18 22.37 14.42
C GLU A 37 0.73 21.50 13.24
N PHE A 38 1.67 21.10 12.38
CA PHE A 38 1.36 20.31 11.20
C PHE A 38 1.33 18.81 11.49
N VAL A 39 2.28 18.29 12.28
CA VAL A 39 2.37 16.86 12.56
C VAL A 39 1.18 16.37 13.38
N GLU A 40 0.62 17.18 14.30
CA GLU A 40 -0.58 16.82 15.04
C GLU A 40 -1.77 16.51 14.14
N ARG A 41 -1.90 17.24 13.02
CA ARG A 41 -2.99 17.04 12.04
C ARG A 41 -2.88 15.70 11.30
N THR A 42 -1.69 15.08 11.29
CA THR A 42 -1.44 13.77 10.63
C THR A 42 -1.43 12.61 11.60
N ARG A 43 -1.67 12.87 12.90
CA ARG A 43 -1.68 11.83 13.95
C ARG A 43 -2.63 10.69 13.62
N GLY A 44 -2.27 9.49 14.00
CA GLY A 44 -3.02 8.29 13.63
C GLY A 44 -2.78 7.82 12.19
N GLY A 45 -1.68 8.28 11.55
CA GLY A 45 -1.26 7.83 10.22
C GLY A 45 -2.05 8.46 9.07
N MET A 46 -2.71 9.60 9.30
CA MET A 46 -3.45 10.35 8.27
C MET A 46 -2.53 11.36 7.60
N THR A 47 -1.48 10.90 6.91
CA THR A 47 -0.36 11.70 6.42
C THR A 47 -0.57 12.32 5.04
N GLY A 48 -1.73 12.09 4.40
CA GLY A 48 -2.08 12.72 3.12
C GLY A 48 -2.30 14.23 3.24
N VAL A 49 -1.95 14.95 2.18
CA VAL A 49 -2.15 16.41 2.08
C VAL A 49 -2.76 16.74 0.72
N ILE A 50 -3.75 17.66 0.70
CA ILE A 50 -4.29 18.18 -0.55
C ILE A 50 -4.20 19.71 -0.54
N GLY A 51 -3.39 20.24 -1.45
CA GLY A 51 -3.36 21.66 -1.78
C GLY A 51 -4.41 21.98 -2.82
N ILE A 52 -5.23 23.01 -2.60
CA ILE A 52 -6.25 23.43 -3.57
C ILE A 52 -5.96 24.89 -3.95
N LEU A 53 -5.78 25.12 -5.25
CA LEU A 53 -5.58 26.44 -5.84
C LEU A 53 -6.76 26.77 -6.75
N HIS A 54 -7.55 27.78 -6.37
CA HIS A 54 -8.66 28.31 -7.17
C HIS A 54 -8.19 29.49 -8.01
N CYS A 55 -8.38 29.42 -9.34
CA CYS A 55 -7.99 30.41 -10.32
C CYS A 55 -9.20 30.89 -11.18
N GLY A 56 -10.40 30.91 -10.58
CA GLY A 56 -11.64 31.31 -11.27
C GLY A 56 -12.37 30.14 -11.92
N GLU A 57 -13.22 30.45 -12.92
CA GLU A 57 -13.99 29.43 -13.65
C GLU A 57 -13.09 28.60 -14.58
N GLY A 58 -13.40 27.32 -14.74
CA GLY A 58 -12.66 26.43 -15.62
C GLY A 58 -12.60 24.99 -15.08
N PRO A 59 -11.82 24.12 -15.72
CA PRO A 59 -11.73 22.72 -15.33
C PRO A 59 -11.04 22.53 -13.98
N ILE A 60 -11.32 21.39 -13.35
CA ILE A 60 -10.63 20.94 -12.15
C ILE A 60 -9.60 19.87 -12.55
N VAL A 61 -8.34 20.16 -12.27
CA VAL A 61 -7.20 19.30 -12.58
C VAL A 61 -6.62 18.77 -11.26
N GLY A 62 -6.56 17.45 -11.12
CA GLY A 62 -5.85 16.78 -10.04
C GLY A 62 -4.42 16.44 -10.47
N MET A 63 -3.45 16.68 -9.61
CA MET A 63 -2.06 16.24 -9.77
C MET A 63 -1.67 15.39 -8.57
N ARG A 64 -1.26 14.15 -8.81
CA ARG A 64 -0.96 13.15 -7.77
C ARG A 64 0.54 12.93 -7.64
N PHE A 65 1.01 12.99 -6.41
CA PHE A 65 2.38 12.70 -6.00
C PHE A 65 2.34 11.74 -4.82
N ASP A 66 2.92 10.56 -4.95
CA ASP A 66 3.10 9.67 -3.80
C ASP A 66 4.27 10.13 -2.94
N ILE A 67 4.20 9.82 -1.63
CA ILE A 67 5.13 10.37 -0.64
C ILE A 67 5.66 9.35 0.35
N ASP A 68 5.28 8.08 0.22
CA ASP A 68 5.69 7.03 1.17
C ASP A 68 7.03 6.40 0.80
N ALA A 69 7.66 5.78 1.81
CA ALA A 69 8.93 5.07 1.69
C ALA A 69 8.74 3.57 1.84
N LEU A 70 9.73 2.80 1.39
CA LEU A 70 9.81 1.35 1.51
C LEU A 70 10.57 0.91 2.77
N GLY A 71 10.19 -0.27 3.29
CA GLY A 71 10.91 -0.97 4.36
C GLY A 71 12.18 -1.64 3.83
N VAL A 72 13.11 -0.85 3.31
CA VAL A 72 14.39 -1.28 2.71
C VAL A 72 15.54 -0.60 3.43
N PHE A 73 16.60 -1.36 3.72
CA PHE A 73 17.84 -0.79 4.26
C PHE A 73 18.59 -0.04 3.17
N GLU A 74 18.80 1.24 3.38
CA GLU A 74 19.62 2.05 2.50
C GLU A 74 21.10 1.70 2.65
N SER A 75 21.84 1.71 1.54
CA SER A 75 23.28 1.41 1.54
C SER A 75 24.08 2.49 2.26
N GLU A 76 24.94 2.08 3.19
CA GLU A 76 25.90 2.95 3.89
C GLU A 76 27.23 3.07 3.13
N SER A 77 27.36 2.47 1.94
CA SER A 77 28.57 2.53 1.12
C SER A 77 28.85 3.95 0.63
N MET A 78 30.11 4.35 0.63
CA MET A 78 30.54 5.62 0.05
C MET A 78 30.39 5.69 -1.48
N GLU A 79 30.09 4.58 -2.15
CA GLU A 79 29.68 4.55 -3.56
C GLU A 79 28.23 5.01 -3.72
N HIS A 80 27.41 4.84 -2.68
CA HIS A 80 26.03 5.33 -2.65
C HIS A 80 26.02 6.84 -2.40
N ARG A 81 25.54 7.60 -3.37
CA ARG A 81 25.59 9.07 -3.34
C ARG A 81 24.93 9.68 -2.09
N PRO A 82 23.72 9.25 -1.65
CA PRO A 82 23.10 9.79 -0.45
C PRO A 82 23.97 9.62 0.81
N ALA A 83 24.61 8.46 0.98
CA ALA A 83 25.50 8.21 2.11
C ALA A 83 26.76 9.10 2.03
N ARG A 84 27.39 9.20 0.86
CA ARG A 84 28.57 10.01 0.62
C ARG A 84 28.32 11.50 0.84
N GLU A 85 27.16 12.01 0.47
CA GLU A 85 26.82 13.43 0.51
C GLU A 85 26.00 13.80 1.76
N GLY A 86 25.72 12.85 2.66
CA GLY A 86 25.16 13.09 3.97
C GLY A 86 23.65 13.35 4.01
N PHE A 87 22.91 12.84 3.01
CA PHE A 87 21.43 12.93 2.98
C PHE A 87 20.73 11.57 2.89
N ALA A 88 21.42 10.47 3.22
CA ALA A 88 20.78 9.17 3.37
C ALA A 88 19.70 9.17 4.46
N SER A 89 18.80 8.20 4.42
CA SER A 89 17.71 8.07 5.39
C SER A 89 18.23 8.04 6.83
N VAL A 90 17.69 8.91 7.66
CA VAL A 90 17.93 8.90 9.12
C VAL A 90 17.08 7.83 9.83
N ASN A 91 16.12 7.24 9.13
CA ASN A 91 15.23 6.18 9.64
C ASN A 91 15.75 4.82 9.17
N ARG A 92 16.65 4.21 9.95
CA ARG A 92 17.24 2.93 9.58
C ARG A 92 16.18 1.86 9.26
N GLY A 93 16.35 1.21 8.11
CA GLY A 93 15.41 0.21 7.60
C GLY A 93 14.29 0.77 6.73
N PHE A 94 14.32 2.07 6.45
CA PHE A 94 13.40 2.72 5.52
C PHE A 94 14.16 3.63 4.56
N MET A 95 13.82 3.58 3.28
CA MET A 95 14.36 4.49 2.27
C MET A 95 13.36 4.70 1.14
N HIS A 96 13.54 5.79 0.39
CA HIS A 96 12.78 6.04 -0.84
C HIS A 96 13.37 5.25 -2.03
N ALA A 97 13.29 3.91 -1.96
CA ALA A 97 13.84 3.04 -3.02
C ALA A 97 13.02 3.10 -4.33
N CYS A 98 11.81 3.66 -4.31
CA CYS A 98 10.95 3.84 -5.47
C CYS A 98 10.92 5.28 -6.02
N GLY A 99 11.69 6.21 -5.42
CA GLY A 99 11.81 7.59 -5.91
C GLY A 99 10.68 8.53 -5.50
N HIS A 100 9.87 8.18 -4.50
CA HIS A 100 8.76 9.03 -4.05
C HIS A 100 9.23 10.33 -3.38
N ASP A 101 10.46 10.41 -2.89
CA ASP A 101 11.13 11.66 -2.50
C ASP A 101 11.27 12.63 -3.68
N GLY A 102 11.60 12.12 -4.86
CA GLY A 102 11.59 12.86 -6.11
C GLY A 102 10.19 13.35 -6.47
N HIS A 103 9.17 12.49 -6.34
CA HIS A 103 7.78 12.87 -6.63
C HIS A 103 7.27 13.93 -5.65
N ALA A 104 7.57 13.81 -4.36
CA ALA A 104 7.23 14.84 -3.36
C ALA A 104 7.90 16.18 -3.69
N THR A 105 9.19 16.14 -4.09
CA THR A 105 9.94 17.33 -4.51
C THR A 105 9.34 17.97 -5.76
N ILE A 106 8.97 17.17 -6.76
CA ILE A 106 8.28 17.64 -7.96
C ILE A 106 6.95 18.31 -7.57
N GLY A 107 6.17 17.70 -6.67
CA GLY A 107 4.91 18.26 -6.18
C GLY A 107 5.08 19.64 -5.54
N LEU A 108 6.12 19.83 -4.72
CA LEU A 108 6.46 21.13 -4.11
C LEU A 108 6.88 22.14 -5.18
N GLY A 109 7.72 21.74 -6.13
CA GLY A 109 8.13 22.61 -7.22
C GLY A 109 6.97 23.05 -8.12
N VAL A 110 6.04 22.11 -8.41
CA VAL A 110 4.80 22.43 -9.13
C VAL A 110 3.95 23.42 -8.35
N ALA A 111 3.80 23.24 -7.04
CA ALA A 111 3.06 24.19 -6.19
C ALA A 111 3.65 25.60 -6.25
N GLU A 112 4.98 25.72 -6.17
CA GLU A 112 5.69 26.99 -6.27
C GLU A 112 5.45 27.67 -7.63
N VAL A 113 5.62 26.94 -8.72
CA VAL A 113 5.41 27.47 -10.08
C VAL A 113 3.97 27.92 -10.29
N LEU A 114 2.99 27.09 -9.87
CA LEU A 114 1.56 27.43 -9.99
C LEU A 114 1.22 28.72 -9.21
N MET A 115 1.81 28.90 -8.04
CA MET A 115 1.60 30.13 -7.25
C MET A 115 2.19 31.38 -7.94
N GLN A 116 3.31 31.24 -8.69
CA GLN A 116 3.91 32.33 -9.42
C GLN A 116 3.08 32.76 -10.64
N ILE A 117 2.39 31.82 -11.28
CA ILE A 117 1.61 32.06 -12.50
C ILE A 117 0.09 32.06 -12.26
N LYS A 118 -0.37 32.06 -11.01
CA LYS A 118 -1.80 31.85 -10.64
C LYS A 118 -2.76 32.80 -11.37
N ASP A 119 -2.32 34.03 -11.64
CA ASP A 119 -3.14 35.07 -12.31
C ASP A 119 -3.29 34.82 -13.82
N GLN A 120 -2.54 33.83 -14.36
CA GLN A 120 -2.61 33.39 -15.77
C GLN A 120 -3.39 32.06 -15.92
N LEU A 121 -3.82 31.46 -14.80
CA LEU A 121 -4.53 30.19 -14.77
C LEU A 121 -6.05 30.39 -14.68
N HIS A 122 -6.80 29.39 -15.14
CA HIS A 122 -8.24 29.29 -15.01
C HIS A 122 -8.61 27.93 -14.42
N GLY A 123 -9.73 27.88 -13.67
CA GLY A 123 -10.20 26.67 -13.05
C GLY A 123 -9.59 26.40 -11.68
N THR A 124 -9.46 25.16 -11.32
CA THR A 124 -8.94 24.73 -10.00
C THR A 124 -7.88 23.64 -10.16
N VAL A 125 -6.79 23.77 -9.42
CA VAL A 125 -5.77 22.72 -9.34
C VAL A 125 -5.80 22.09 -7.94
N LYS A 126 -5.86 20.76 -7.87
CA LYS A 126 -5.72 19.97 -6.64
C LYS A 126 -4.39 19.24 -6.68
N LEU A 127 -3.47 19.58 -5.78
CA LEU A 127 -2.19 18.89 -5.59
C LEU A 127 -2.38 17.84 -4.48
N ILE A 128 -2.28 16.59 -4.83
CA ILE A 128 -2.61 15.45 -3.95
C ILE A 128 -1.32 14.72 -3.59
N SER A 129 -0.85 14.93 -2.36
CA SER A 129 0.25 14.17 -1.77
C SER A 129 -0.32 12.89 -1.18
N GLN A 130 -0.19 11.78 -1.91
CA GLN A 130 -0.78 10.50 -1.56
C GLN A 130 0.18 9.65 -0.72
N PRO A 131 -0.20 9.25 0.51
CA PRO A 131 0.56 8.28 1.30
C PRO A 131 0.24 6.84 0.88
N ALA A 132 1.07 5.90 1.33
CA ALA A 132 0.86 4.44 1.29
C ALA A 132 0.55 3.88 -0.12
N GLU A 133 1.27 4.36 -1.13
CA GLU A 133 1.18 3.85 -2.50
C GLU A 133 1.71 2.42 -2.58
N GLU A 134 2.87 2.16 -1.98
CA GLU A 134 3.57 0.87 -2.00
C GLU A 134 2.75 -0.30 -1.43
N GLY A 135 1.80 0.02 -0.59
CA GLY A 135 0.83 -0.95 -0.06
C GLY A 135 -0.43 -1.10 -0.88
N VAL A 136 -0.64 -0.29 -1.94
CA VAL A 136 -1.92 -0.17 -2.66
C VAL A 136 -3.06 0.21 -1.70
N ARG A 137 -2.87 1.24 -0.86
CA ARG A 137 -3.76 1.54 0.29
C ARG A 137 -4.28 2.97 0.33
N GLY A 138 -3.42 3.96 0.07
CA GLY A 138 -3.73 5.36 0.35
C GLY A 138 -4.72 5.98 -0.61
N ALA A 139 -4.68 5.62 -1.90
CA ALA A 139 -5.53 6.20 -2.92
C ALA A 139 -7.02 6.00 -2.63
N LYS A 140 -7.43 4.78 -2.25
CA LYS A 140 -8.83 4.45 -1.97
C LYS A 140 -9.43 5.36 -0.90
N ALA A 141 -8.73 5.63 0.18
CA ALA A 141 -9.23 6.46 1.27
C ALA A 141 -9.43 7.93 0.84
N ILE A 142 -8.62 8.43 -0.10
CA ILE A 142 -8.75 9.77 -0.70
C ILE A 142 -9.94 9.82 -1.67
N VAL A 143 -10.09 8.79 -2.51
CA VAL A 143 -11.23 8.67 -3.45
C VAL A 143 -12.54 8.57 -2.70
N ASP A 144 -12.62 7.68 -1.71
CA ASP A 144 -13.84 7.49 -0.89
C ASP A 144 -14.22 8.73 -0.04
N ALA A 145 -13.27 9.66 0.15
CA ALA A 145 -13.53 10.97 0.75
C ALA A 145 -14.11 11.99 -0.26
N GLY A 146 -14.26 11.64 -1.54
CA GLY A 146 -14.87 12.46 -2.58
C GLY A 146 -13.94 13.50 -3.22
N HIS A 147 -12.61 13.44 -2.96
CA HIS A 147 -11.71 14.46 -3.47
C HIS A 147 -11.51 14.43 -4.99
N LEU A 148 -11.86 13.33 -5.64
CA LEU A 148 -11.75 13.17 -7.09
C LEU A 148 -13.10 13.27 -7.83
N ASP A 149 -14.23 13.42 -7.13
CA ASP A 149 -15.56 13.37 -7.74
C ASP A 149 -15.81 14.50 -8.75
N ASP A 150 -15.18 15.63 -8.57
CA ASP A 150 -15.26 16.84 -9.40
C ASP A 150 -14.06 17.03 -10.34
N VAL A 151 -13.06 16.14 -10.30
CA VAL A 151 -11.84 16.23 -11.10
C VAL A 151 -12.09 15.76 -12.52
N GLN A 152 -11.87 16.63 -13.52
CA GLN A 152 -12.00 16.29 -14.93
C GLN A 152 -10.72 15.69 -15.54
N TYR A 153 -9.57 16.10 -15.04
CA TYR A 153 -8.27 15.61 -15.53
C TYR A 153 -7.41 15.24 -14.33
N LEU A 154 -6.90 14.01 -14.31
CA LEU A 154 -5.96 13.55 -13.28
C LEU A 154 -4.62 13.24 -13.94
N ILE A 155 -3.57 13.85 -13.41
CA ILE A 155 -2.18 13.66 -13.86
C ILE A 155 -1.41 13.02 -12.72
N GLY A 156 -0.72 11.93 -13.02
CA GLY A 156 0.26 11.30 -12.16
C GLY A 156 1.51 11.00 -12.96
N SER A 157 2.67 11.09 -12.33
CA SER A 157 3.94 10.73 -12.95
C SER A 157 4.74 9.83 -12.01
N HIS A 158 5.63 9.04 -12.56
CA HIS A 158 6.57 8.23 -11.81
C HIS A 158 7.96 8.33 -12.42
N VAL A 159 8.98 8.53 -11.59
CA VAL A 159 10.37 8.47 -12.05
C VAL A 159 10.71 7.02 -12.42
N THR A 160 11.58 6.83 -13.42
CA THR A 160 12.00 5.49 -13.85
C THR A 160 13.50 5.47 -14.07
N ASP A 161 14.12 4.34 -13.83
CA ASP A 161 15.52 4.05 -14.16
C ASP A 161 15.67 3.34 -15.52
N ASN A 162 14.63 3.35 -16.34
CA ASN A 162 14.66 2.71 -17.65
C ASN A 162 15.74 3.36 -18.53
N LYS A 163 16.76 2.57 -18.87
CA LYS A 163 17.93 3.01 -19.65
C LYS A 163 17.62 3.36 -21.12
N GLU A 164 16.40 3.07 -21.56
CA GLU A 164 15.94 3.46 -22.92
C GLU A 164 15.61 4.95 -23.02
N PHE A 165 15.47 5.65 -21.89
CA PHE A 165 15.13 7.08 -21.85
C PHE A 165 16.32 7.94 -21.44
N THR A 166 16.38 9.14 -22.04
CA THR A 166 17.36 10.14 -21.67
C THR A 166 16.96 10.84 -20.36
N ASN A 167 17.96 11.19 -19.55
CA ASN A 167 17.74 11.93 -18.31
C ASN A 167 16.97 13.22 -18.54
N GLY A 168 15.84 13.40 -17.85
CA GLY A 168 14.96 14.56 -18.04
C GLY A 168 13.90 14.40 -19.13
N GLU A 169 13.87 13.27 -19.83
CA GLU A 169 12.82 12.97 -20.80
C GLU A 169 11.49 12.66 -20.08
N VAL A 170 10.40 13.21 -20.60
CA VAL A 170 9.04 12.93 -20.15
C VAL A 170 8.34 12.06 -21.18
N VAL A 171 7.97 10.84 -20.78
CA VAL A 171 7.32 9.87 -21.66
C VAL A 171 5.80 10.01 -21.57
N VAL A 172 5.17 10.36 -22.67
CA VAL A 172 3.72 10.48 -22.80
C VAL A 172 3.28 9.56 -23.96
N PRO A 173 2.28 8.71 -23.77
CA PRO A 173 1.22 8.70 -22.72
C PRO A 173 1.60 8.02 -21.40
N GLY A 174 2.83 7.71 -21.14
CA GLY A 174 3.27 7.10 -19.88
C GLY A 174 3.18 5.58 -19.87
N CYS A 175 2.93 5.01 -18.71
CA CYS A 175 2.86 3.56 -18.49
C CYS A 175 1.45 3.02 -18.69
N HIS A 176 1.36 1.84 -19.30
CA HIS A 176 0.12 1.03 -19.32
C HIS A 176 0.48 -0.44 -19.03
N GLY A 177 -0.54 -1.26 -18.74
CA GLY A 177 -0.33 -2.67 -18.39
C GLY A 177 -0.04 -2.89 -16.89
N CYS A 178 -0.29 -1.90 -16.04
CA CYS A 178 -0.32 -2.10 -14.60
C CYS A 178 -1.49 -3.01 -14.23
N LEU A 179 -1.21 -4.03 -13.40
CA LEU A 179 -2.22 -4.98 -12.97
C LEU A 179 -2.98 -4.46 -11.75
N ALA A 180 -4.30 -4.58 -11.76
CA ALA A 180 -5.12 -4.42 -10.57
C ALA A 180 -4.66 -5.45 -9.52
N THR A 181 -4.51 -5.03 -8.28
CA THR A 181 -3.87 -5.82 -7.21
C THR A 181 -4.72 -5.81 -5.96
N THR A 182 -4.88 -6.97 -5.30
CA THR A 182 -5.43 -7.05 -3.94
C THR A 182 -4.52 -7.87 -3.05
N LYS A 183 -4.20 -7.35 -1.87
CA LYS A 183 -3.35 -7.96 -0.85
C LYS A 183 -4.19 -8.39 0.34
N TYR A 184 -3.93 -9.59 0.85
CA TYR A 184 -4.65 -10.15 2.01
C TYR A 184 -3.69 -10.65 3.07
N ASP A 185 -4.04 -10.38 4.34
CA ASP A 185 -3.58 -11.15 5.48
C ASP A 185 -4.64 -12.21 5.80
N VAL A 186 -4.21 -13.45 5.94
CA VAL A 186 -5.07 -14.61 6.18
C VAL A 186 -4.65 -15.29 7.46
N LEU A 187 -5.50 -15.22 8.48
CA LEU A 187 -5.24 -15.81 9.78
C LEU A 187 -6.09 -17.08 9.98
N PHE A 188 -5.43 -18.23 10.03
CA PHE A 188 -6.06 -19.49 10.42
C PHE A 188 -5.95 -19.67 11.93
N LYS A 189 -7.08 -20.01 12.58
CA LYS A 189 -7.12 -20.35 14.01
C LYS A 189 -7.75 -21.72 14.22
N GLY A 190 -7.05 -22.56 14.96
CA GLY A 190 -7.40 -23.94 15.26
C GLY A 190 -7.40 -24.24 16.76
N GLN A 191 -6.86 -25.39 17.11
CA GLN A 191 -6.77 -25.84 18.51
C GLN A 191 -5.48 -26.60 18.74
N ALA A 192 -4.66 -26.12 19.68
CA ALA A 192 -3.45 -26.82 20.10
C ALA A 192 -3.77 -28.14 20.81
N ALA A 193 -2.92 -29.13 20.59
CA ALA A 193 -2.92 -30.37 21.32
C ALA A 193 -1.53 -31.01 21.31
N HIS A 194 -1.30 -31.95 22.26
CA HIS A 194 -0.05 -32.73 22.26
C HIS A 194 -0.04 -33.74 21.10
N ALA A 195 0.85 -33.60 20.14
CA ALA A 195 0.86 -34.40 18.91
C ALA A 195 1.00 -35.92 19.13
N GLY A 196 1.66 -36.34 20.20
CA GLY A 196 1.83 -37.75 20.55
C GLY A 196 0.87 -38.28 21.62
N GLY A 197 0.24 -37.38 22.41
CA GLY A 197 -0.58 -37.80 23.56
C GLY A 197 -2.09 -37.69 23.34
N SER A 198 -2.54 -36.74 22.56
CA SER A 198 -3.97 -36.49 22.30
C SER A 198 -4.17 -35.79 20.93
N PRO A 199 -3.67 -36.36 19.81
CA PRO A 199 -3.72 -35.71 18.50
C PRO A 199 -5.15 -35.45 18.03
N GLU A 200 -6.11 -36.27 18.42
CA GLU A 200 -7.53 -36.18 18.07
C GLU A 200 -8.22 -34.92 18.62
N LYS A 201 -7.62 -34.29 19.65
CA LYS A 201 -8.14 -33.04 20.26
C LYS A 201 -7.67 -31.79 19.51
N GLY A 202 -6.66 -31.93 18.65
CA GLY A 202 -6.08 -30.80 17.92
C GLY A 202 -6.83 -30.49 16.64
N LYS A 203 -6.78 -29.21 16.23
CA LYS A 203 -7.21 -28.73 14.91
C LYS A 203 -6.03 -28.01 14.28
N ASN A 204 -5.38 -28.70 13.35
CA ASN A 204 -4.08 -28.29 12.82
C ASN A 204 -4.22 -27.24 11.70
N VAL A 205 -3.84 -26.00 11.99
CA VAL A 205 -3.89 -24.91 11.01
C VAL A 205 -2.85 -25.04 9.91
N LEU A 206 -1.73 -25.72 10.13
CA LEU A 206 -0.72 -25.92 9.09
C LEU A 206 -1.23 -26.86 7.98
N LEU A 207 -2.13 -27.78 8.30
CA LEU A 207 -2.80 -28.59 7.27
C LEU A 207 -3.77 -27.73 6.44
N ALA A 208 -4.53 -26.84 7.10
CA ALA A 208 -5.41 -25.91 6.40
C ALA A 208 -4.63 -24.96 5.50
N ALA A 209 -3.57 -24.37 5.99
CA ALA A 209 -2.70 -23.48 5.23
C ALA A 209 -2.04 -24.20 4.05
N SER A 210 -1.52 -25.42 4.23
CA SER A 210 -0.93 -26.23 3.15
C SER A 210 -1.96 -26.56 2.08
N THR A 211 -3.18 -26.97 2.48
CA THR A 211 -4.30 -27.23 1.57
C THR A 211 -4.66 -25.95 0.80
N ALA A 212 -4.73 -24.82 1.47
CA ALA A 212 -5.00 -23.53 0.85
C ALA A 212 -3.94 -23.17 -0.19
N ILE A 213 -2.65 -23.26 0.15
CA ILE A 213 -1.54 -22.93 -0.75
C ILE A 213 -1.63 -23.72 -2.05
N LEU A 214 -1.76 -25.04 -1.99
CA LEU A 214 -1.83 -25.88 -3.19
C LEU A 214 -3.02 -25.51 -4.09
N ASN A 215 -4.18 -25.22 -3.49
CA ASN A 215 -5.39 -24.89 -4.22
C ASN A 215 -5.44 -23.44 -4.72
N LEU A 216 -4.78 -22.49 -4.03
CA LEU A 216 -4.62 -21.12 -4.52
C LEU A 216 -3.84 -21.10 -5.84
N TYR A 217 -2.76 -21.85 -5.95
CA TYR A 217 -2.01 -21.97 -7.20
C TYR A 217 -2.73 -22.78 -8.29
N ALA A 218 -3.73 -23.59 -7.93
CA ALA A 218 -4.59 -24.33 -8.85
C ALA A 218 -5.79 -23.52 -9.38
N ILE A 219 -6.01 -22.29 -8.92
CA ILE A 219 -7.09 -21.44 -9.45
C ILE A 219 -6.94 -21.27 -10.96
N PRO A 220 -8.00 -21.55 -11.76
CA PRO A 220 -7.96 -21.40 -13.22
C PRO A 220 -7.60 -19.98 -13.61
N ARG A 221 -6.67 -19.83 -14.54
CA ARG A 221 -6.30 -18.51 -15.07
C ARG A 221 -7.40 -17.99 -15.99
N HIS A 222 -7.63 -16.66 -15.93
CA HIS A 222 -8.67 -16.02 -16.72
C HIS A 222 -8.25 -15.91 -18.20
N SER A 223 -9.14 -16.28 -19.12
CA SER A 223 -8.86 -16.24 -20.57
C SER A 223 -8.84 -14.81 -21.16
N GLY A 224 -9.45 -13.86 -20.47
CA GLY A 224 -9.59 -12.47 -20.92
C GLY A 224 -8.37 -11.59 -20.61
N GLY A 225 -7.34 -12.12 -19.93
CA GLY A 225 -6.13 -11.35 -19.61
C GLY A 225 -5.25 -11.95 -18.54
N ALA A 226 -4.18 -11.26 -18.20
CA ALA A 226 -3.23 -11.71 -17.21
C ALA A 226 -3.89 -11.85 -15.83
N SER A 227 -3.63 -12.97 -15.16
CA SER A 227 -4.05 -13.23 -13.79
C SER A 227 -2.91 -13.87 -13.01
N ARG A 228 -2.69 -13.45 -11.76
CA ARG A 228 -1.60 -13.91 -10.91
C ARG A 228 -2.10 -14.12 -9.49
N ILE A 229 -1.43 -15.00 -8.78
CA ILE A 229 -1.57 -15.20 -7.34
C ILE A 229 -0.21 -15.56 -6.76
N ASN A 230 0.08 -15.06 -5.59
CA ASN A 230 1.28 -15.40 -4.84
C ASN A 230 0.97 -15.53 -3.35
N VAL A 231 1.57 -16.53 -2.71
CA VAL A 231 1.67 -16.64 -1.25
C VAL A 231 3.09 -16.18 -0.90
N GLY A 232 3.18 -14.98 -0.35
CA GLY A 232 4.47 -14.33 -0.06
C GLY A 232 5.11 -14.84 1.21
N THR A 233 4.32 -14.98 2.27
CA THR A 233 4.80 -15.48 3.57
C THR A 233 3.81 -16.45 4.19
N ILE A 234 4.34 -17.32 5.07
CA ILE A 234 3.56 -18.14 5.99
C ILE A 234 4.34 -18.29 7.29
N HIS A 235 3.66 -18.03 8.40
CA HIS A 235 4.20 -18.21 9.74
C HIS A 235 3.19 -18.96 10.59
N GLY A 236 3.59 -20.00 11.34
CA GLY A 236 2.69 -20.73 12.19
C GLY A 236 3.33 -21.83 13.00
N GLY A 237 2.64 -22.24 14.05
CA GLY A 237 3.07 -23.28 14.98
C GLY A 237 4.06 -22.79 16.04
N SER A 238 4.18 -23.55 17.14
CA SER A 238 4.99 -23.21 18.32
C SER A 238 6.05 -24.26 18.68
N GLY A 239 5.91 -25.49 18.20
CA GLY A 239 6.85 -26.56 18.50
C GLY A 239 6.53 -27.87 17.82
N ARG A 240 7.56 -28.73 17.65
CA ARG A 240 7.45 -29.98 16.90
C ARG A 240 6.49 -31.03 17.46
N ASN A 241 6.19 -30.94 18.76
CA ASN A 241 5.31 -31.87 19.47
C ASN A 241 3.94 -31.25 19.83
N VAL A 242 3.64 -30.08 19.27
CA VAL A 242 2.39 -29.35 19.45
C VAL A 242 1.68 -29.24 18.10
N ILE A 243 0.40 -29.62 18.04
CA ILE A 243 -0.46 -29.35 16.90
C ILE A 243 -0.66 -27.82 16.82
N ALA A 244 -0.32 -27.24 15.68
CA ALA A 244 -0.37 -25.79 15.48
C ALA A 244 -1.82 -25.28 15.49
N ASP A 245 -2.07 -24.23 16.27
CA ASP A 245 -3.38 -23.61 16.47
C ASP A 245 -3.49 -22.21 15.84
N GLU A 246 -2.36 -21.64 15.38
CA GLU A 246 -2.35 -20.37 14.65
C GLU A 246 -1.37 -20.39 13.48
N ALA A 247 -1.81 -19.86 12.33
CA ALA A 247 -0.96 -19.60 11.18
C ALA A 247 -1.42 -18.34 10.44
N LEU A 248 -0.47 -17.45 10.13
CA LEU A 248 -0.66 -16.26 9.33
C LEU A 248 -0.03 -16.46 7.96
N MET A 249 -0.77 -16.11 6.90
CA MET A 249 -0.29 -16.05 5.52
C MET A 249 -0.49 -14.65 4.96
N GLU A 250 0.46 -14.16 4.20
CA GLU A 250 0.33 -12.94 3.39
C GLU A 250 0.28 -13.34 1.92
N ILE A 251 -0.81 -12.96 1.24
CA ILE A 251 -1.05 -13.33 -0.15
C ILE A 251 -1.39 -12.11 -0.99
N GLU A 252 -1.14 -12.23 -2.29
CA GLU A 252 -1.47 -11.21 -3.26
C GLU A 252 -2.13 -11.87 -4.47
N VAL A 253 -3.20 -11.23 -4.98
CA VAL A 253 -3.81 -11.57 -6.27
C VAL A 253 -3.71 -10.38 -7.21
N ARG A 254 -3.56 -10.65 -8.52
CA ARG A 254 -3.51 -9.62 -9.55
C ARG A 254 -4.34 -10.01 -10.76
N GLY A 255 -4.95 -9.01 -11.39
CA GLY A 255 -5.66 -9.13 -12.66
C GLY A 255 -5.29 -8.02 -13.61
N GLU A 256 -5.32 -8.30 -14.93
CA GLU A 256 -5.09 -7.27 -15.95
C GLU A 256 -6.12 -6.14 -15.87
N THR A 257 -7.34 -6.47 -15.46
CA THR A 257 -8.41 -5.52 -15.16
C THR A 257 -8.94 -5.74 -13.76
N THR A 258 -9.76 -4.80 -13.27
CA THR A 258 -10.46 -4.94 -11.99
C THR A 258 -11.31 -6.20 -11.94
N GLU A 259 -12.05 -6.50 -13.01
CA GLU A 259 -12.93 -7.68 -13.09
C GLU A 259 -12.13 -8.99 -12.97
N ILE A 260 -10.95 -9.05 -13.61
CA ILE A 260 -10.07 -10.22 -13.50
C ILE A 260 -9.47 -10.33 -12.09
N ASN A 261 -9.16 -9.21 -11.46
CA ASN A 261 -8.69 -9.20 -10.08
C ASN A 261 -9.79 -9.62 -9.09
N GLU A 262 -11.03 -9.20 -9.31
CA GLU A 262 -12.19 -9.62 -8.52
C GLU A 262 -12.47 -11.12 -8.67
N TYR A 263 -12.41 -11.65 -9.90
CA TYR A 263 -12.49 -13.09 -10.16
C TYR A 263 -11.43 -13.88 -9.36
N MET A 264 -10.17 -13.47 -9.43
CA MET A 264 -9.09 -14.12 -8.68
C MET A 264 -9.29 -13.99 -7.17
N SER A 265 -9.77 -12.86 -6.70
CA SER A 265 -10.04 -12.58 -5.29
C SER A 265 -11.19 -13.41 -4.72
N GLU A 266 -12.25 -13.61 -5.51
CA GLU A 266 -13.39 -14.46 -5.12
C GLU A 266 -12.95 -15.93 -5.01
N TYR A 267 -12.26 -16.45 -6.03
CA TYR A 267 -11.71 -17.80 -5.98
C TYR A 267 -10.75 -18.01 -4.79
N ALA A 268 -9.87 -17.03 -4.53
CA ALA A 268 -8.94 -17.11 -3.41
C ALA A 268 -9.70 -17.20 -2.07
N ARG A 269 -10.73 -16.38 -1.86
CA ARG A 269 -11.57 -16.45 -0.65
C ARG A 269 -12.29 -17.80 -0.52
N ASN A 270 -12.81 -18.33 -1.62
CA ASN A 270 -13.49 -19.63 -1.63
C ASN A 270 -12.52 -20.77 -1.27
N VAL A 271 -11.31 -20.76 -1.82
CA VAL A 271 -10.25 -21.73 -1.51
C VAL A 271 -9.86 -21.66 -0.03
N LEU A 272 -9.63 -20.47 0.51
CA LEU A 272 -9.23 -20.26 1.90
C LEU A 272 -10.31 -20.75 2.88
N ASN A 273 -11.56 -20.37 2.64
CA ASN A 273 -12.68 -20.82 3.46
C ASN A 273 -12.92 -22.34 3.33
N GLY A 274 -12.78 -22.89 2.12
CA GLY A 274 -12.89 -24.33 1.87
C GLY A 274 -11.81 -25.13 2.60
N ALA A 275 -10.56 -24.66 2.56
CA ALA A 275 -9.46 -25.28 3.28
C ALA A 275 -9.66 -25.21 4.81
N ALA A 276 -10.15 -24.10 5.34
CA ALA A 276 -10.48 -23.96 6.75
C ALA A 276 -11.57 -24.96 7.17
N ALA A 277 -12.65 -25.03 6.39
CA ALA A 277 -13.76 -25.96 6.64
C ALA A 277 -13.33 -27.43 6.61
N MET A 278 -12.47 -27.82 5.65
CA MET A 278 -11.94 -29.16 5.51
C MET A 278 -11.20 -29.64 6.77
N HIS A 279 -10.47 -28.74 7.43
CA HIS A 279 -9.67 -29.05 8.63
C HIS A 279 -10.33 -28.62 9.94
N GLY A 280 -11.58 -28.12 9.89
CA GLY A 280 -12.35 -27.72 11.08
C GLY A 280 -11.74 -26.55 11.85
N VAL A 281 -11.02 -25.66 11.16
CA VAL A 281 -10.43 -24.43 11.71
C VAL A 281 -11.20 -23.19 11.23
N SER A 282 -10.99 -22.04 11.88
CA SER A 282 -11.49 -20.76 11.37
C SER A 282 -10.48 -20.06 10.44
N CYS A 283 -10.99 -19.21 9.57
CA CYS A 283 -10.19 -18.39 8.66
C CYS A 283 -10.69 -16.96 8.72
N ASP A 284 -9.81 -16.03 9.05
CA ASP A 284 -10.06 -14.58 8.98
C ASP A 284 -9.25 -14.00 7.83
N ILE A 285 -9.92 -13.30 6.90
CA ILE A 285 -9.33 -12.76 5.68
C ILE A 285 -9.47 -11.24 5.71
N LYS A 286 -8.35 -10.54 5.90
CA LYS A 286 -8.30 -9.09 5.95
C LYS A 286 -7.69 -8.53 4.68
N VAL A 287 -8.38 -7.57 4.04
CA VAL A 287 -7.82 -6.81 2.91
C VAL A 287 -6.81 -5.82 3.45
N MET A 288 -5.58 -5.90 2.94
CA MET A 288 -4.46 -5.04 3.34
C MET A 288 -4.13 -3.96 2.32
N GLY A 289 -4.60 -4.13 1.07
CA GLY A 289 -4.47 -3.16 -0.02
C GLY A 289 -5.26 -3.62 -1.24
N ALA A 290 -5.85 -2.66 -1.98
CA ALA A 290 -6.59 -2.93 -3.23
C ALA A 290 -6.68 -1.66 -4.11
#